data_c5bb3cefd7a253caac0603b78c359be2
#
_entry.id   c5bb3cefd7a253caac0603b78c359be2
#
_cell.length_a   1.000
_cell.length_b   1.000
_cell.length_c   1.000
_cell.angle_alpha   90.00
_cell.angle_beta   90.00
_cell.angle_gamma   90.00
#
_symmetry.space_group_name_H-M   'P 1'
#
loop_
_entity.id
_entity.type
_entity.pdbx_description
1 polymer ?
#
loop_
_entity_poly.entity_id
_entity_poly.type
_entity_poly.pdbx_seq_one_letter_code
_entity_poly.pdbx_strand_id
1 'polypeptide(L)'
;MKRTIKFGFVMCAVALLGWACTPIEDNELRDKYVTNAGDPITVAELDAALEVSQPYPNQDGVVEGDQYIHLKNKRPEIGGTWHVGSKSYLTDDKIIVAEANGVYDVYYSAVSNGKIVNSTPVQVTVTNVFDEWMGFFTGAKDKSDMAATKEWGFRTDLSAVCDMCAHGWWKFASAGYTPESFSGVTWWNNIAFDAAGDQRMIFAVDGNKLTTFDAAGNKMNEGKFEFTHDQPEDGVMGLLKTDIPVIGSEFDDNGVQAVGNTNTFYILTLNDKYLTLYEWWSSTPGGDWGDCSWRVVYEAK
;
A
#
# COMPACT_ATOMS: atom_id res chain seq x y z
N MET A 1 9.23 66.67 40.41
CA MET A 1 8.21 66.73 39.35
C MET A 1 8.60 66.13 37.98
N LYS A 2 9.76 65.52 37.78
CA LYS A 2 10.18 64.98 36.45
C LYS A 2 9.95 63.43 36.26
N ARG A 3 9.53 62.71 37.27
CA ARG A 3 9.32 61.25 37.17
C ARG A 3 7.89 60.79 36.83
N THR A 4 6.91 61.62 37.15
CA THR A 4 5.47 61.32 36.96
C THR A 4 5.03 61.43 35.50
N ILE A 5 5.68 62.32 34.70
CA ILE A 5 5.33 62.52 33.30
C ILE A 5 5.80 61.33 32.41
N LYS A 6 6.92 60.68 32.76
CA LYS A 6 7.42 59.52 32.01
C LYS A 6 6.52 58.30 32.16
N PHE A 7 5.89 58.09 33.32
CA PHE A 7 4.97 56.99 33.56
C PHE A 7 3.63 57.13 32.84
N GLY A 8 3.14 58.39 32.74
CA GLY A 8 1.91 58.63 32.01
C GLY A 8 2.05 58.41 30.50
N PHE A 9 3.19 58.74 29.91
CA PHE A 9 3.44 58.53 28.48
C PHE A 9 3.61 57.04 28.12
N VAL A 10 4.23 56.23 29.00
CA VAL A 10 4.39 54.81 28.79
C VAL A 10 3.02 54.09 28.93
N MET A 11 2.18 54.51 29.88
CA MET A 11 0.84 53.92 30.02
C MET A 11 -0.11 54.25 28.85
N CYS A 12 -0.05 55.48 28.31
CA CYS A 12 -0.81 55.84 27.11
C CYS A 12 -0.30 55.12 25.87
N ALA A 13 1.02 54.88 25.73
CA ALA A 13 1.58 54.14 24.59
C ALA A 13 1.20 52.65 24.64
N VAL A 14 1.13 52.02 25.84
CA VAL A 14 0.69 50.63 25.98
C VAL A 14 -0.82 50.50 25.73
N ALA A 15 -1.63 51.49 26.13
CA ALA A 15 -3.06 51.46 25.84
C ALA A 15 -3.37 51.66 24.35
N LEU A 16 -2.56 52.41 23.61
CA LEU A 16 -2.72 52.56 22.17
C LEU A 16 -2.25 51.32 21.37
N LEU A 17 -1.29 50.56 21.90
CA LEU A 17 -0.85 49.31 21.29
C LEU A 17 -1.87 48.17 21.51
N GLY A 18 -2.65 48.23 22.58
CA GLY A 18 -3.73 47.22 22.83
C GLY A 18 -4.94 47.40 21.92
N TRP A 19 -5.14 48.59 21.33
CA TRP A 19 -6.21 48.82 20.36
C TRP A 19 -5.81 48.57 18.90
N ALA A 20 -4.52 48.47 18.62
CA ALA A 20 -4.00 48.24 17.28
C ALA A 20 -4.00 46.75 16.89
N CYS A 21 -4.36 45.86 17.81
CA CYS A 21 -4.39 44.40 17.57
C CYS A 21 -5.81 43.81 17.41
N THR A 22 -6.84 44.66 17.31
CA THR A 22 -8.09 44.14 16.76
C THR A 22 -7.91 43.98 15.26
N PRO A 23 -8.02 42.77 14.69
CA PRO A 23 -8.03 42.61 13.25
C PRO A 23 -9.15 43.52 12.73
N ILE A 24 -8.81 44.39 11.76
CA ILE A 24 -9.81 45.16 11.01
C ILE A 24 -10.57 44.11 10.21
N GLU A 25 -11.56 43.49 10.82
CA GLU A 25 -12.52 42.69 10.07
C GLU A 25 -13.32 43.68 9.23
N ASP A 26 -13.14 43.61 7.93
CA ASP A 26 -14.00 44.30 7.00
C ASP A 26 -15.41 43.65 7.11
N ASN A 27 -16.23 44.24 7.98
CA ASN A 27 -17.57 43.73 8.24
C ASN A 27 -18.43 43.77 6.99
N GLU A 28 -18.19 44.71 6.04
CA GLU A 28 -18.91 44.75 4.78
C GLU A 28 -18.54 43.56 3.89
N LEU A 29 -17.26 43.20 3.83
CA LEU A 29 -16.82 42.03 3.11
C LEU A 29 -17.29 40.73 3.80
N ARG A 30 -17.20 40.66 5.12
CA ARG A 30 -17.71 39.52 5.86
C ARG A 30 -19.21 39.35 5.63
N ASP A 31 -19.99 40.42 5.79
CA ASP A 31 -21.44 40.38 5.63
C ASP A 31 -21.84 40.11 4.16
N LYS A 32 -21.05 40.56 3.20
CA LYS A 32 -21.27 40.27 1.78
C LYS A 32 -20.97 38.83 1.38
N TYR A 33 -19.91 38.23 1.91
CA TYR A 33 -19.41 36.94 1.46
C TYR A 33 -19.63 35.79 2.46
N VAL A 34 -19.95 36.08 3.72
CA VAL A 34 -20.13 35.06 4.75
C VAL A 34 -21.54 35.08 5.33
N THR A 35 -22.10 36.25 5.65
CA THR A 35 -23.40 36.36 6.31
C THR A 35 -24.58 36.55 5.34
N ASN A 36 -24.36 37.09 4.13
CA ASN A 36 -25.36 37.19 3.08
C ASN A 36 -25.33 36.06 2.05
N ALA A 37 -24.59 35.01 2.33
CA ALA A 37 -24.44 33.90 1.41
C ALA A 37 -25.69 32.99 1.29
N GLY A 38 -26.81 33.40 1.87
CA GLY A 38 -28.04 32.60 1.88
C GLY A 38 -27.98 31.42 2.86
N ASP A 39 -28.97 30.57 2.79
CA ASP A 39 -28.98 29.34 3.60
C ASP A 39 -27.96 28.33 3.06
N PRO A 40 -27.30 27.55 3.91
CA PRO A 40 -26.46 26.46 3.45
C PRO A 40 -27.31 25.43 2.70
N ILE A 41 -26.68 24.70 1.77
CA ILE A 41 -27.32 23.57 1.11
C ILE A 41 -27.94 22.63 2.13
N THR A 42 -29.12 22.13 1.87
CA THR A 42 -29.75 21.13 2.72
C THR A 42 -29.15 19.74 2.47
N VAL A 43 -29.27 18.85 3.44
CA VAL A 43 -28.83 17.46 3.29
C VAL A 43 -29.53 16.79 2.08
N ALA A 44 -30.83 17.02 1.89
CA ALA A 44 -31.58 16.45 0.79
C ALA A 44 -31.11 16.94 -0.59
N GLU A 45 -30.77 18.22 -0.72
CA GLU A 45 -30.18 18.78 -1.95
C GLU A 45 -28.78 18.25 -2.20
N LEU A 46 -27.99 18.04 -1.14
CA LEU A 46 -26.68 17.45 -1.24
C LEU A 46 -26.77 15.98 -1.68
N ASP A 47 -27.64 15.18 -1.06
CA ASP A 47 -27.87 13.78 -1.41
C ASP A 47 -28.31 13.63 -2.88
N ALA A 48 -29.16 14.52 -3.40
CA ALA A 48 -29.60 14.52 -4.79
C ALA A 48 -28.45 14.84 -5.79
N ALA A 49 -27.43 15.57 -5.33
CA ALA A 49 -26.26 15.92 -6.13
C ALA A 49 -25.24 14.77 -6.23
N LEU A 50 -25.31 13.78 -5.37
CA LEU A 50 -24.31 12.74 -5.24
C LEU A 50 -24.78 11.41 -5.84
N GLU A 51 -23.82 10.61 -6.27
CA GLU A 51 -24.04 9.25 -6.72
C GLU A 51 -22.92 8.36 -6.26
N VAL A 52 -23.30 7.21 -5.68
CA VAL A 52 -22.40 6.13 -5.30
C VAL A 52 -22.88 4.87 -6.02
N SER A 53 -22.05 4.30 -6.88
CA SER A 53 -22.38 3.10 -7.65
C SER A 53 -21.43 1.96 -7.32
N GLN A 54 -21.99 0.75 -7.05
CA GLN A 54 -21.28 -0.49 -6.78
C GLN A 54 -22.13 -1.70 -7.20
N PRO A 55 -21.54 -2.75 -7.80
CA PRO A 55 -20.17 -2.79 -8.31
C PRO A 55 -20.02 -1.86 -9.52
N TYR A 56 -18.82 -1.37 -9.75
CA TYR A 56 -18.50 -0.51 -10.88
C TYR A 56 -17.40 -1.15 -11.73
N PRO A 57 -17.43 -1.05 -13.06
CA PRO A 57 -16.35 -1.55 -13.90
C PRO A 57 -15.02 -0.86 -13.59
N ASN A 58 -13.92 -1.60 -13.72
CA ASN A 58 -12.57 -1.03 -13.69
C ASN A 58 -12.34 -0.11 -14.91
N GLN A 59 -11.12 0.42 -15.08
CA GLN A 59 -10.77 1.33 -16.19
C GLN A 59 -10.91 0.68 -17.57
N ASP A 60 -10.84 -0.64 -17.65
CA ASP A 60 -10.99 -1.41 -18.88
C ASP A 60 -12.45 -1.83 -19.15
N GLY A 61 -13.38 -1.40 -18.30
CA GLY A 61 -14.80 -1.69 -18.42
C GLY A 61 -15.19 -3.09 -17.93
N VAL A 62 -14.30 -3.78 -17.19
CA VAL A 62 -14.54 -5.13 -16.67
C VAL A 62 -15.00 -5.04 -15.22
N VAL A 63 -16.04 -5.77 -14.85
CA VAL A 63 -16.49 -5.95 -13.47
C VAL A 63 -15.80 -7.18 -12.89
N GLU A 64 -14.70 -6.99 -12.17
CA GLU A 64 -13.87 -8.07 -11.60
C GLU A 64 -14.29 -8.47 -10.19
N GLY A 65 -15.22 -7.76 -9.60
CA GLY A 65 -15.69 -7.97 -8.25
C GLY A 65 -16.54 -6.80 -7.78
N ASP A 66 -16.77 -6.71 -6.49
CA ASP A 66 -17.52 -5.61 -5.89
C ASP A 66 -16.63 -4.55 -5.22
N GLN A 67 -15.29 -4.62 -5.41
CA GLN A 67 -14.34 -3.70 -4.82
C GLN A 67 -14.31 -2.32 -5.49
N TYR A 68 -14.77 -2.19 -6.72
CA TYR A 68 -14.78 -0.93 -7.43
C TYR A 68 -16.04 -0.12 -7.09
N ILE A 69 -15.84 1.07 -6.55
CA ILE A 69 -16.88 1.98 -6.11
C ILE A 69 -16.72 3.29 -6.89
N HIS A 70 -17.73 3.70 -7.61
CA HIS A 70 -17.75 4.98 -8.31
C HIS A 70 -18.37 6.05 -7.42
N LEU A 71 -17.62 7.11 -7.16
CA LEU A 71 -18.00 8.30 -6.42
C LEU A 71 -18.20 9.45 -7.41
N LYS A 72 -19.38 10.02 -7.47
CA LYS A 72 -19.68 11.12 -8.40
C LYS A 72 -20.46 12.24 -7.72
N ASN A 73 -19.92 13.45 -7.81
CA ASN A 73 -20.62 14.69 -7.52
C ASN A 73 -21.14 15.27 -8.85
N LYS A 74 -22.46 15.27 -9.06
CA LYS A 74 -23.12 15.80 -10.28
C LYS A 74 -23.16 17.32 -10.30
N ARG A 75 -22.80 17.96 -9.19
CA ARG A 75 -22.78 19.41 -9.00
C ARG A 75 -21.40 19.87 -8.54
N PRO A 76 -20.40 19.93 -9.42
CA PRO A 76 -19.02 20.26 -9.08
C PRO A 76 -18.85 21.62 -8.39
N GLU A 77 -19.83 22.51 -8.57
CA GLU A 77 -19.86 23.80 -7.86
C GLU A 77 -20.07 23.66 -6.34
N ILE A 78 -20.51 22.48 -5.87
CA ILE A 78 -20.58 22.14 -4.45
C ILE A 78 -19.27 21.46 -4.08
N GLY A 79 -18.28 22.26 -3.70
CA GLY A 79 -16.98 21.74 -3.28
C GLY A 79 -17.05 21.00 -1.96
N GLY A 80 -16.28 19.91 -1.85
CA GLY A 80 -16.23 19.11 -0.61
C GLY A 80 -15.31 17.91 -0.72
N THR A 81 -15.52 16.96 0.19
CA THR A 81 -14.68 15.78 0.35
C THR A 81 -15.53 14.53 0.51
N TRP A 82 -15.24 13.51 -0.26
CA TRP A 82 -15.77 12.17 -0.04
C TRP A 82 -15.06 11.48 1.12
N HIS A 83 -15.83 10.76 1.92
CA HIS A 83 -15.35 9.89 2.98
C HIS A 83 -15.79 8.46 2.68
N VAL A 84 -14.86 7.51 2.73
CA VAL A 84 -15.11 6.09 2.50
C VAL A 84 -14.37 5.31 3.59
N GLY A 85 -15.09 4.86 4.59
CA GLY A 85 -14.50 4.30 5.79
C GLY A 85 -13.55 5.32 6.45
N SER A 86 -12.27 4.96 6.59
CA SER A 86 -11.23 5.84 7.14
C SER A 86 -10.53 6.73 6.13
N LYS A 87 -10.82 6.58 4.83
CA LYS A 87 -10.15 7.32 3.74
C LYS A 87 -10.99 8.50 3.27
N SER A 88 -10.31 9.53 2.75
CA SER A 88 -10.94 10.74 2.20
C SER A 88 -10.41 11.06 0.81
N TYR A 89 -11.28 11.56 -0.07
CA TYR A 89 -10.96 11.85 -1.46
C TYR A 89 -11.50 13.23 -1.86
N LEU A 90 -10.61 14.08 -2.39
CA LEU A 90 -10.95 15.37 -2.98
C LEU A 90 -11.16 15.18 -4.49
N THR A 91 -12.41 14.93 -4.88
CA THR A 91 -12.73 14.66 -6.28
C THR A 91 -14.23 14.82 -6.52
N ASP A 92 -14.61 15.17 -7.77
CA ASP A 92 -16.00 15.19 -8.22
C ASP A 92 -16.41 13.90 -8.94
N ASP A 93 -15.46 13.18 -9.52
CA ASP A 93 -15.68 11.93 -10.22
C ASP A 93 -14.47 11.02 -10.07
N LYS A 94 -14.63 9.85 -9.46
CA LYS A 94 -13.54 8.90 -9.25
C LYS A 94 -14.05 7.49 -9.00
N ILE A 95 -13.40 6.54 -9.65
CA ILE A 95 -13.47 5.13 -9.25
C ILE A 95 -12.43 4.89 -8.18
N ILE A 96 -12.85 4.36 -7.05
CA ILE A 96 -11.96 3.92 -5.96
C ILE A 96 -12.01 2.41 -5.86
N VAL A 97 -10.95 1.83 -5.31
CA VAL A 97 -10.83 0.40 -5.06
C VAL A 97 -10.83 0.18 -3.55
N ALA A 98 -11.77 -0.61 -3.06
CA ALA A 98 -11.74 -1.06 -1.67
C ALA A 98 -10.64 -2.10 -1.49
N GLU A 99 -9.84 -1.94 -0.46
CA GLU A 99 -8.65 -2.78 -0.21
C GLU A 99 -8.98 -4.06 0.59
N ALA A 100 -10.15 -4.11 1.21
CA ALA A 100 -10.57 -5.25 2.01
C ALA A 100 -12.08 -5.48 1.93
N ASN A 101 -12.49 -6.70 2.22
CA ASN A 101 -13.89 -7.01 2.46
C ASN A 101 -14.40 -6.28 3.70
N GLY A 102 -15.61 -5.75 3.64
CA GLY A 102 -16.20 -5.02 4.75
C GLY A 102 -17.42 -4.19 4.35
N VAL A 103 -17.96 -3.49 5.33
CA VAL A 103 -19.01 -2.49 5.12
C VAL A 103 -18.40 -1.11 5.28
N TYR A 104 -18.55 -0.29 4.27
CA TYR A 104 -18.01 1.07 4.21
C TYR A 104 -19.17 2.06 4.27
N ASP A 105 -19.10 2.98 5.22
CA ASP A 105 -19.95 4.17 5.18
C ASP A 105 -19.33 5.17 4.18
N VAL A 106 -20.11 5.55 3.17
CA VAL A 106 -19.72 6.49 2.14
C VAL A 106 -20.57 7.74 2.27
N TYR A 107 -19.93 8.88 2.48
CA TYR A 107 -20.63 10.16 2.57
C TYR A 107 -19.77 11.31 2.05
N TYR A 108 -20.39 12.44 1.80
CA TYR A 108 -19.72 13.65 1.31
C TYR A 108 -19.88 14.79 2.28
N SER A 109 -18.78 15.46 2.61
CA SER A 109 -18.77 16.67 3.42
C SER A 109 -18.62 17.89 2.51
N ALA A 110 -19.68 18.66 2.32
CA ALA A 110 -19.66 19.89 1.54
C ALA A 110 -19.42 21.10 2.44
N VAL A 111 -18.77 22.13 1.89
CA VAL A 111 -18.69 23.46 2.50
C VAL A 111 -19.67 24.37 1.80
N SER A 112 -20.73 24.77 2.48
CA SER A 112 -21.77 25.64 1.94
C SER A 112 -22.06 26.77 2.91
N ASN A 113 -21.89 28.00 2.41
CA ASN A 113 -22.16 29.24 3.16
C ASN A 113 -21.50 29.26 4.54
N GLY A 114 -20.20 28.87 4.60
CA GLY A 114 -19.41 28.85 5.84
C GLY A 114 -19.76 27.73 6.82
N LYS A 115 -20.60 26.77 6.42
CA LYS A 115 -20.95 25.60 7.21
C LYS A 115 -20.55 24.32 6.51
N ILE A 116 -20.23 23.31 7.31
CA ILE A 116 -20.03 21.94 6.80
C ILE A 116 -21.40 21.23 6.85
N VAL A 117 -21.80 20.69 5.71
CA VAL A 117 -23.01 19.88 5.56
C VAL A 117 -22.57 18.49 5.10
N ASN A 118 -22.94 17.46 5.83
CA ASN A 118 -22.66 16.07 5.45
C ASN A 118 -23.88 15.47 4.78
N SER A 119 -23.65 14.72 3.71
CA SER A 119 -24.68 13.89 3.09
C SER A 119 -25.12 12.75 4.01
N THR A 120 -26.25 12.15 3.73
CA THR A 120 -26.65 10.89 4.34
C THR A 120 -25.64 9.80 3.95
N PRO A 121 -25.06 9.06 4.94
CA PRO A 121 -24.17 7.96 4.62
C PRO A 121 -24.86 6.85 3.82
N VAL A 122 -24.21 6.41 2.75
CA VAL A 122 -24.60 5.23 1.97
C VAL A 122 -23.70 4.08 2.41
N GLN A 123 -24.29 2.95 2.81
CA GLN A 123 -23.52 1.76 3.12
C GLN A 123 -23.20 0.97 1.86
N VAL A 124 -21.91 0.76 1.61
CA VAL A 124 -21.39 -0.06 0.53
C VAL A 124 -20.77 -1.31 1.13
N THR A 125 -21.29 -2.48 0.74
CA THR A 125 -20.75 -3.76 1.22
C THR A 125 -19.84 -4.33 0.15
N VAL A 126 -18.59 -4.58 0.53
CA VAL A 126 -17.58 -5.21 -0.33
C VAL A 126 -17.32 -6.62 0.19
N THR A 127 -17.59 -7.59 -0.64
CA THR A 127 -17.45 -9.02 -0.30
C THR A 127 -16.46 -9.73 -1.21
N ASN A 128 -16.03 -9.08 -2.29
CA ASN A 128 -15.27 -9.68 -3.38
C ASN A 128 -14.12 -8.78 -3.83
N VAL A 129 -13.14 -8.56 -2.93
CA VAL A 129 -11.89 -7.90 -3.31
C VAL A 129 -11.00 -8.90 -4.04
N PHE A 130 -10.67 -8.60 -5.29
CA PHE A 130 -9.68 -9.35 -6.05
C PHE A 130 -8.52 -8.42 -6.39
N ASP A 131 -7.33 -8.84 -5.99
CA ASP A 131 -6.07 -8.18 -6.30
C ASP A 131 -5.37 -9.01 -7.40
N GLU A 132 -4.88 -8.38 -8.45
CA GLU A 132 -4.18 -9.09 -9.54
C GLU A 132 -2.95 -9.87 -9.03
N TRP A 133 -2.33 -9.40 -7.95
CA TRP A 133 -1.22 -10.15 -7.33
C TRP A 133 -1.67 -11.49 -6.77
N MET A 134 -2.91 -11.57 -6.27
CA MET A 134 -3.49 -12.86 -5.93
C MET A 134 -3.49 -13.78 -7.15
N GLY A 135 -3.84 -13.26 -8.33
CA GLY A 135 -3.76 -13.98 -9.60
C GLY A 135 -2.32 -14.38 -9.94
N PHE A 136 -1.36 -13.49 -9.80
CA PHE A 136 0.04 -13.83 -10.03
C PHE A 136 0.54 -14.92 -9.09
N PHE A 137 0.24 -14.83 -7.79
CA PHE A 137 0.65 -15.84 -6.82
C PHE A 137 -0.02 -17.19 -7.04
N THR A 138 -1.34 -17.20 -7.30
CA THR A 138 -2.16 -18.42 -7.23
C THR A 138 -2.66 -18.92 -8.58
N GLY A 139 -2.50 -18.15 -9.65
CA GLY A 139 -3.08 -18.46 -10.97
C GLY A 139 -4.58 -18.18 -11.08
N ALA A 140 -5.20 -17.61 -10.04
CA ALA A 140 -6.62 -17.26 -10.07
C ALA A 140 -6.88 -16.17 -11.11
N LYS A 141 -8.00 -16.29 -11.81
CA LYS A 141 -8.45 -15.29 -12.80
C LYS A 141 -9.35 -14.24 -12.17
N ASP A 142 -10.05 -14.62 -11.13
CA ASP A 142 -10.92 -13.77 -10.34
C ASP A 142 -11.12 -14.40 -8.96
N LYS A 143 -11.82 -13.70 -8.08
CA LYS A 143 -12.04 -14.17 -6.71
C LYS A 143 -12.99 -15.37 -6.59
N SER A 144 -13.78 -15.67 -7.59
CA SER A 144 -14.63 -16.87 -7.57
C SER A 144 -13.83 -18.16 -7.79
N ASP A 145 -12.59 -18.02 -8.27
CA ASP A 145 -11.68 -19.13 -8.53
C ASP A 145 -10.99 -19.61 -7.24
N MET A 146 -11.80 -19.99 -6.27
CA MET A 146 -11.33 -20.42 -4.95
C MET A 146 -10.48 -21.70 -4.98
N ALA A 147 -10.59 -22.48 -6.05
CA ALA A 147 -9.80 -23.69 -6.25
C ALA A 147 -8.43 -23.43 -6.90
N ALA A 148 -8.16 -22.20 -7.33
CA ALA A 148 -6.92 -21.88 -8.02
C ALA A 148 -5.71 -22.09 -7.13
N THR A 149 -4.73 -22.76 -7.72
CA THR A 149 -3.41 -22.97 -7.12
C THR A 149 -2.34 -22.80 -8.17
N LYS A 150 -1.20 -22.25 -7.80
CA LYS A 150 -0.04 -22.10 -8.67
C LYS A 150 1.20 -22.60 -7.99
N GLU A 151 1.92 -23.43 -8.71
CA GLU A 151 3.20 -23.96 -8.26
C GLU A 151 4.34 -23.04 -8.71
N TRP A 152 5.25 -22.79 -7.80
CA TRP A 152 6.48 -22.06 -8.00
C TRP A 152 7.67 -22.94 -7.64
N GLY A 153 8.66 -22.97 -8.49
CA GLY A 153 9.94 -23.63 -8.23
C GLY A 153 11.08 -22.69 -8.53
N PHE A 154 12.30 -23.09 -8.23
CA PHE A 154 13.47 -22.30 -8.58
C PHE A 154 13.59 -22.10 -10.10
N ARG A 155 14.12 -20.94 -10.50
CA ARG A 155 14.43 -20.67 -11.90
C ARG A 155 15.58 -21.55 -12.36
N THR A 156 15.42 -22.11 -13.55
CA THR A 156 16.42 -23.00 -14.17
C THR A 156 17.26 -22.33 -15.23
N ASP A 157 16.88 -21.13 -15.65
CA ASP A 157 17.55 -20.36 -16.71
C ASP A 157 18.66 -19.43 -16.19
N LEU A 158 18.89 -19.42 -14.86
CA LEU A 158 19.91 -18.60 -14.21
C LEU A 158 21.05 -19.44 -13.65
N SER A 159 22.23 -18.82 -13.48
CA SER A 159 23.40 -19.48 -12.91
C SER A 159 23.29 -19.82 -11.43
N ALA A 160 22.37 -19.17 -10.73
CA ALA A 160 22.05 -19.43 -9.33
C ALA A 160 20.56 -19.18 -9.09
N VAL A 161 20.01 -19.74 -8.04
CA VAL A 161 18.59 -19.62 -7.65
C VAL A 161 18.41 -18.83 -6.38
N CYS A 162 19.41 -18.80 -5.52
CA CYS A 162 19.47 -17.94 -4.34
C CYS A 162 20.90 -17.50 -4.07
N ASP A 163 21.03 -16.38 -3.41
CA ASP A 163 22.31 -15.82 -3.00
C ASP A 163 22.18 -14.90 -1.79
N MET A 164 23.28 -14.70 -1.12
CA MET A 164 23.45 -13.63 -0.16
C MET A 164 23.97 -12.39 -0.88
N CYS A 165 23.34 -11.25 -0.69
CA CYS A 165 23.73 -10.01 -1.33
C CYS A 165 23.71 -8.83 -0.34
N ALA A 166 24.35 -7.73 -0.73
CA ALA A 166 24.28 -6.50 0.04
C ALA A 166 22.86 -5.89 -0.04
N HIS A 167 22.42 -5.28 1.06
CA HIS A 167 21.13 -4.60 1.09
C HIS A 167 21.04 -3.51 0.01
N GLY A 168 19.92 -3.48 -0.71
CA GLY A 168 19.65 -2.46 -1.72
C GLY A 168 20.41 -2.63 -3.04
N TRP A 169 21.05 -3.77 -3.29
CA TRP A 169 21.79 -4.02 -4.55
C TRP A 169 20.94 -3.83 -5.82
N TRP A 170 19.61 -4.06 -5.78
CA TRP A 170 18.72 -3.83 -6.93
C TRP A 170 18.62 -2.36 -7.34
N LYS A 171 19.02 -1.42 -6.47
CA LYS A 171 19.10 0.01 -6.79
C LYS A 171 20.20 0.33 -7.81
N PHE A 172 21.08 -0.61 -8.08
CA PHE A 172 22.11 -0.48 -9.13
C PHE A 172 21.59 -0.77 -10.55
N ALA A 173 20.28 -0.71 -10.78
CA ALA A 173 19.69 -0.86 -12.12
C ALA A 173 20.33 0.07 -13.18
N SER A 174 20.80 1.27 -12.78
CA SER A 174 21.56 2.18 -13.65
C SER A 174 22.88 1.59 -14.16
N ALA A 175 23.42 0.59 -13.50
CA ALA A 175 24.61 -0.16 -13.91
C ALA A 175 24.27 -1.42 -14.74
N GLY A 176 23.00 -1.60 -15.12
CA GLY A 176 22.53 -2.74 -15.91
C GLY A 176 22.19 -3.99 -15.07
N TYR A 177 22.15 -3.87 -13.76
CA TYR A 177 21.69 -4.97 -12.90
C TYR A 177 20.17 -5.00 -12.84
N THR A 178 19.63 -6.21 -12.82
CA THR A 178 18.19 -6.46 -12.60
C THR A 178 18.02 -7.26 -11.30
N PRO A 179 16.79 -7.38 -10.74
CA PRO A 179 16.52 -8.25 -9.61
C PRO A 179 17.02 -9.69 -9.76
N GLU A 180 17.24 -10.16 -10.98
CA GLU A 180 17.71 -11.51 -11.31
C GLU A 180 19.20 -11.59 -11.66
N SER A 181 19.93 -10.47 -11.59
CA SER A 181 21.36 -10.46 -11.90
C SER A 181 22.20 -11.03 -10.77
N PHE A 182 22.87 -12.15 -10.97
CA PHE A 182 23.72 -12.79 -9.98
C PHE A 182 25.20 -12.45 -10.10
N SER A 183 25.64 -11.79 -11.17
CA SER A 183 27.04 -11.44 -11.37
C SER A 183 27.38 -10.05 -10.85
N GLY A 184 28.44 -9.93 -10.07
CA GLY A 184 29.07 -8.66 -9.71
C GLY A 184 28.52 -7.95 -8.48
N VAL A 185 27.39 -8.36 -7.92
CA VAL A 185 26.77 -7.78 -6.71
C VAL A 185 26.62 -8.77 -5.55
N THR A 186 26.91 -10.03 -5.81
CA THR A 186 26.80 -11.11 -4.84
C THR A 186 28.17 -11.37 -4.23
N TRP A 187 28.23 -11.32 -2.91
CA TRP A 187 29.51 -11.46 -2.21
C TRP A 187 29.80 -12.90 -1.88
N TRP A 188 28.75 -13.69 -1.66
CA TRP A 188 28.88 -15.05 -1.19
C TRP A 188 27.77 -15.96 -1.72
N ASN A 189 28.17 -17.22 -1.88
CA ASN A 189 27.28 -18.37 -1.94
C ASN A 189 26.09 -18.26 -2.86
N ASN A 190 26.40 -18.14 -4.15
CA ASN A 190 25.42 -18.46 -5.17
C ASN A 190 25.07 -19.94 -5.06
N ILE A 191 23.85 -20.26 -4.69
CA ILE A 191 23.35 -21.63 -4.69
C ILE A 191 22.81 -21.92 -6.07
N ALA A 192 23.46 -22.82 -6.78
CA ALA A 192 23.02 -23.28 -8.07
C ALA A 192 21.77 -24.19 -7.90
N PHE A 193 20.97 -24.30 -8.97
CA PHE A 193 19.78 -25.14 -8.99
C PHE A 193 20.07 -26.60 -8.54
N ASP A 194 21.14 -27.19 -9.03
CA ASP A 194 21.53 -28.57 -8.68
C ASP A 194 21.77 -28.75 -7.17
N ALA A 195 22.30 -27.71 -6.50
CA ALA A 195 22.53 -27.75 -5.05
C ALA A 195 21.26 -27.45 -4.24
N ALA A 196 20.40 -26.57 -4.75
CA ALA A 196 19.11 -26.27 -4.13
C ALA A 196 18.11 -27.43 -4.28
N GLY A 197 18.23 -28.20 -5.35
CA GLY A 197 17.30 -29.27 -5.71
C GLY A 197 15.98 -28.75 -6.26
N ASP A 198 15.14 -29.67 -6.73
CA ASP A 198 13.83 -29.34 -7.31
C ASP A 198 12.75 -29.15 -6.22
N GLN A 199 13.02 -28.24 -5.30
CA GLN A 199 12.03 -27.82 -4.31
C GLN A 199 10.95 -26.96 -4.95
N ARG A 200 9.77 -26.96 -4.35
CA ARG A 200 8.62 -26.20 -4.85
C ARG A 200 7.71 -25.71 -3.75
N MET A 201 6.95 -24.70 -4.07
CA MET A 201 5.92 -24.16 -3.20
C MET A 201 4.63 -23.91 -3.98
N ILE A 202 3.49 -24.08 -3.32
CA ILE A 202 2.17 -23.87 -3.90
C ILE A 202 1.46 -22.79 -3.12
N PHE A 203 1.04 -21.74 -3.84
CA PHE A 203 0.12 -20.75 -3.33
C PHE A 203 -1.31 -21.10 -3.76
N ALA A 204 -2.25 -21.05 -2.83
CA ALA A 204 -3.66 -21.35 -3.06
C ALA A 204 -4.54 -20.18 -2.60
N VAL A 205 -5.61 -19.89 -3.36
CA VAL A 205 -6.61 -18.88 -2.97
C VAL A 205 -7.32 -19.28 -1.70
N ASP A 206 -7.74 -20.55 -1.62
CA ASP A 206 -8.47 -21.07 -0.47
C ASP A 206 -7.63 -20.98 0.81
N GLY A 207 -8.07 -20.08 1.70
CA GLY A 207 -7.41 -19.80 2.97
C GLY A 207 -6.08 -19.05 2.84
N ASN A 208 -5.75 -18.46 1.67
CA ASN A 208 -4.46 -17.82 1.38
C ASN A 208 -3.30 -18.73 1.80
N LYS A 209 -3.34 -19.95 1.33
CA LYS A 209 -2.47 -21.03 1.81
C LYS A 209 -1.17 -21.11 1.02
N LEU A 210 -0.07 -21.25 1.73
CA LEU A 210 1.25 -21.58 1.20
C LEU A 210 1.65 -22.97 1.69
N THR A 211 2.07 -23.83 0.76
CA THR A 211 2.60 -25.17 1.08
C THR A 211 3.95 -25.32 0.41
N THR A 212 4.95 -25.81 1.13
CA THR A 212 6.29 -26.06 0.60
C THR A 212 6.60 -27.56 0.56
N PHE A 213 7.42 -27.95 -0.44
CA PHE A 213 7.78 -29.34 -0.71
C PHE A 213 9.29 -29.45 -0.94
N ASP A 214 9.89 -30.53 -0.45
CA ASP A 214 11.27 -30.88 -0.73
C ASP A 214 11.45 -31.39 -2.18
N ALA A 215 12.70 -31.61 -2.58
CA ALA A 215 13.03 -32.13 -3.92
C ALA A 215 12.49 -33.55 -4.20
N ALA A 216 12.14 -34.31 -3.17
CA ALA A 216 11.49 -35.63 -3.32
C ALA A 216 9.95 -35.50 -3.41
N GLY A 217 9.41 -34.31 -3.28
CA GLY A 217 7.96 -34.05 -3.33
C GLY A 217 7.24 -34.28 -2.00
N ASN A 218 7.95 -34.43 -0.90
CA ASN A 218 7.33 -34.51 0.42
C ASN A 218 6.98 -33.12 0.90
N LYS A 219 5.77 -32.98 1.50
CA LYS A 219 5.37 -31.72 2.13
C LYS A 219 6.28 -31.41 3.31
N MET A 220 6.91 -30.23 3.29
CA MET A 220 7.72 -29.71 4.39
C MET A 220 6.88 -28.91 5.35
N ASN A 221 6.24 -27.85 4.86
CA ASN A 221 5.50 -26.90 5.70
C ASN A 221 4.16 -26.51 5.04
N GLU A 222 3.23 -26.03 5.86
CA GLU A 222 1.98 -25.42 5.42
C GLU A 222 1.60 -24.28 6.35
N GLY A 223 1.27 -23.14 5.78
CA GLY A 223 0.89 -21.92 6.50
C GLY A 223 0.08 -21.01 5.59
N LYS A 224 -0.04 -19.76 6.01
CA LYS A 224 -0.73 -18.73 5.22
C LYS A 224 0.27 -17.75 4.65
N PHE A 225 -0.20 -16.99 3.65
CA PHE A 225 0.49 -15.83 3.13
C PHE A 225 -0.44 -14.63 3.09
N GLU A 226 0.14 -13.46 3.18
CA GLU A 226 -0.49 -12.17 2.90
C GLU A 226 0.51 -11.28 2.15
N PHE A 227 0.01 -10.33 1.38
CA PHE A 227 0.87 -9.37 0.70
C PHE A 227 0.29 -7.96 0.83
N THR A 228 1.15 -6.99 0.69
CA THR A 228 0.77 -5.57 0.63
C THR A 228 1.51 -4.88 -0.52
N HIS A 229 0.89 -3.82 -1.05
CA HIS A 229 1.53 -2.95 -2.05
C HIS A 229 2.39 -1.84 -1.41
N ASP A 230 2.68 -1.95 -0.12
CA ASP A 230 3.58 -1.03 0.55
C ASP A 230 4.99 -1.15 -0.04
N GLN A 231 5.51 -0.04 -0.52
CA GLN A 231 6.84 0.05 -1.10
C GLN A 231 7.78 0.67 -0.06
N PRO A 232 8.44 -0.13 0.77
CA PRO A 232 9.31 0.40 1.82
C PRO A 232 10.55 1.09 1.25
N GLU A 233 10.94 0.75 0.01
CA GLU A 233 12.11 1.28 -0.67
C GLU A 233 11.90 1.33 -2.19
N ASP A 234 12.66 2.20 -2.86
CA ASP A 234 12.66 2.27 -4.33
C ASP A 234 13.05 0.93 -4.96
N GLY A 235 12.28 0.52 -5.96
CA GLY A 235 12.49 -0.75 -6.68
C GLY A 235 11.89 -1.97 -5.98
N VAL A 236 11.25 -1.80 -4.82
CA VAL A 236 10.45 -2.83 -4.17
C VAL A 236 9.00 -2.66 -4.62
N MET A 237 8.37 -3.70 -5.12
CA MET A 237 6.97 -3.67 -5.56
C MET A 237 6.01 -3.68 -4.36
N GLY A 238 6.35 -4.42 -3.29
CA GLY A 238 5.56 -4.58 -2.09
C GLY A 238 6.16 -5.62 -1.16
N LEU A 239 5.36 -6.09 -0.21
CA LEU A 239 5.77 -7.06 0.79
C LEU A 239 4.96 -8.35 0.67
N LEU A 240 5.62 -9.49 0.84
CA LEU A 240 5.02 -10.78 1.11
C LEU A 240 5.33 -11.19 2.55
N LYS A 241 4.31 -11.55 3.31
CA LYS A 241 4.46 -12.16 4.64
C LYS A 241 3.92 -13.57 4.63
N THR A 242 4.59 -14.47 5.32
CA THR A 242 4.21 -15.87 5.38
C THR A 242 4.29 -16.40 6.81
N ASP A 243 3.47 -17.40 7.13
CA ASP A 243 3.56 -18.11 8.42
C ASP A 243 4.71 -19.10 8.46
N ILE A 244 5.25 -19.46 7.29
CA ILE A 244 6.28 -20.47 7.10
C ILE A 244 7.37 -19.94 6.18
N PRO A 245 8.60 -20.48 6.23
CA PRO A 245 9.64 -20.16 5.26
C PRO A 245 9.21 -20.50 3.82
N VAL A 246 9.57 -19.64 2.86
CA VAL A 246 9.52 -19.99 1.45
C VAL A 246 10.71 -20.88 1.09
N ILE A 247 10.60 -21.68 0.04
CA ILE A 247 11.72 -22.52 -0.40
C ILE A 247 12.94 -21.63 -0.72
N GLY A 248 14.13 -22.06 -0.30
CA GLY A 248 15.38 -21.34 -0.51
C GLY A 248 15.69 -20.27 0.52
N SER A 249 14.73 -19.78 1.31
CA SER A 249 14.99 -18.85 2.40
C SER A 249 15.56 -19.52 3.66
N GLU A 250 15.60 -20.84 3.67
CA GLU A 250 16.17 -21.63 4.76
C GLU A 250 17.67 -21.93 4.59
N PHE A 251 18.28 -21.49 3.48
CA PHE A 251 19.70 -21.74 3.24
C PHE A 251 20.57 -20.71 3.94
N ASP A 252 21.56 -21.18 4.68
CA ASP A 252 22.69 -20.37 5.16
C ASP A 252 23.77 -20.26 4.08
N ASP A 253 24.90 -19.63 4.45
CA ASP A 253 26.09 -19.50 3.60
C ASP A 253 26.77 -20.84 3.26
N ASN A 254 26.33 -21.95 3.87
CA ASN A 254 26.76 -23.30 3.53
C ASN A 254 25.63 -24.11 2.85
N GLY A 255 24.50 -23.49 2.52
CA GLY A 255 23.32 -24.13 1.96
C GLY A 255 22.49 -24.91 3.01
N VAL A 256 22.63 -24.61 4.28
CA VAL A 256 22.03 -25.40 5.36
C VAL A 256 20.81 -24.75 6.01
N GLN A 257 20.82 -23.49 6.31
CA GLN A 257 19.63 -22.78 6.85
C GLN A 257 19.92 -21.29 7.00
N ALA A 258 19.02 -20.43 6.52
CA ALA A 258 19.16 -19.00 6.69
C ALA A 258 19.03 -18.61 8.17
N VAL A 259 19.96 -17.82 8.65
CA VAL A 259 19.91 -17.27 10.00
C VAL A 259 19.12 -15.98 9.96
N GLY A 260 17.97 -15.95 10.66
CA GLY A 260 17.19 -14.72 10.80
C GLY A 260 15.98 -14.62 9.86
N ASN A 261 15.43 -15.76 9.44
CA ASN A 261 14.20 -15.80 8.66
C ASN A 261 13.07 -15.03 9.38
N THR A 262 12.66 -13.91 8.80
CA THR A 262 11.61 -13.04 9.34
C THR A 262 10.24 -13.42 8.77
N ASN A 263 10.19 -14.31 7.77
CA ASN A 263 8.99 -14.62 6.99
C ASN A 263 8.34 -13.37 6.39
N THR A 264 9.13 -12.31 6.18
CA THR A 264 8.71 -11.06 5.56
C THR A 264 9.69 -10.73 4.44
N PHE A 265 9.19 -10.72 3.23
CA PHE A 265 9.99 -10.61 2.03
C PHE A 265 9.62 -9.35 1.25
N TYR A 266 10.60 -8.66 0.71
CA TYR A 266 10.40 -7.68 -0.35
C TYR A 266 10.13 -8.41 -1.65
N ILE A 267 9.08 -7.99 -2.34
CA ILE A 267 8.78 -8.47 -3.69
C ILE A 267 9.52 -7.55 -4.66
N LEU A 268 10.51 -8.08 -5.38
CA LEU A 268 11.26 -7.33 -6.38
C LEU A 268 10.73 -7.56 -7.80
N THR A 269 10.21 -8.75 -8.06
CA THR A 269 9.54 -9.12 -9.31
C THR A 269 8.35 -9.99 -8.99
N LEU A 270 7.20 -9.69 -9.59
CA LEU A 270 6.00 -10.53 -9.54
C LEU A 270 5.22 -10.36 -10.83
N ASN A 271 5.04 -11.45 -11.55
CA ASN A 271 4.20 -11.56 -12.74
C ASN A 271 3.78 -13.01 -12.96
N ASP A 272 3.09 -13.30 -14.05
CA ASP A 272 2.60 -14.66 -14.34
C ASP A 272 3.68 -15.73 -14.37
N LYS A 273 4.92 -15.36 -14.64
CA LYS A 273 6.01 -16.30 -14.89
C LYS A 273 7.10 -16.27 -13.83
N TYR A 274 7.40 -15.11 -13.26
CA TYR A 274 8.55 -14.93 -12.39
C TYR A 274 8.16 -14.28 -11.07
N LEU A 275 8.83 -14.74 -10.00
CA LEU A 275 8.77 -14.18 -8.66
C LEU A 275 10.19 -14.06 -8.13
N THR A 276 10.57 -12.86 -7.67
CA THR A 276 11.84 -12.62 -6.99
C THR A 276 11.54 -12.07 -5.61
N LEU A 277 11.96 -12.82 -4.61
CA LEU A 277 11.84 -12.45 -3.20
C LEU A 277 13.19 -12.08 -2.63
N TYR A 278 13.16 -11.14 -1.73
CA TYR A 278 14.31 -10.62 -1.06
C TYR A 278 14.00 -10.46 0.42
N GLU A 279 14.76 -11.13 1.27
CA GLU A 279 14.65 -11.03 2.72
C GLU A 279 15.82 -10.18 3.23
N TRP A 280 15.47 -9.07 3.89
CA TRP A 280 16.47 -8.27 4.56
C TRP A 280 16.77 -8.90 5.92
N TRP A 281 18.05 -9.13 6.13
CA TRP A 281 18.56 -9.69 7.35
C TRP A 281 19.74 -8.83 7.82
N SER A 282 19.62 -8.26 9.01
CA SER A 282 20.72 -7.60 9.66
C SER A 282 21.64 -8.66 10.28
N SER A 283 22.83 -8.85 9.73
CA SER A 283 23.86 -9.56 10.43
C SER A 283 24.13 -8.83 11.76
N THR A 284 24.24 -9.56 12.84
CA THR A 284 24.48 -9.16 14.23
C THR A 284 24.90 -7.69 14.38
N PRO A 285 24.22 -6.87 15.20
CA PRO A 285 24.62 -5.49 15.45
C PRO A 285 26.10 -5.42 15.84
N GLY A 286 26.94 -4.82 14.98
CA GLY A 286 28.38 -4.68 15.21
C GLY A 286 29.28 -5.66 14.46
N GLY A 287 28.76 -6.49 13.55
CA GLY A 287 29.60 -7.29 12.64
C GLY A 287 30.20 -6.42 11.53
N ASP A 288 31.44 -6.71 11.14
CA ASP A 288 32.20 -5.96 10.11
C ASP A 288 31.62 -6.04 8.68
N TRP A 289 30.47 -6.69 8.50
CA TRP A 289 29.94 -7.10 7.18
C TRP A 289 28.72 -6.32 6.69
N GLY A 290 28.26 -5.32 7.42
CA GLY A 290 27.11 -4.51 7.02
C GLY A 290 25.78 -5.29 6.98
N ASP A 291 24.77 -4.68 6.39
CA ASP A 291 23.46 -5.29 6.23
C ASP A 291 23.50 -6.34 5.11
N CYS A 292 23.26 -7.58 5.46
CA CYS A 292 23.12 -8.69 4.52
C CYS A 292 21.66 -8.97 4.18
N SER A 293 21.45 -9.65 3.11
CA SER A 293 20.13 -10.01 2.62
C SER A 293 20.19 -11.31 1.86
N TRP A 294 19.04 -11.97 1.80
CA TRP A 294 18.88 -13.20 1.07
C TRP A 294 17.90 -12.99 -0.07
N ARG A 295 18.30 -13.38 -1.27
CA ARG A 295 17.49 -13.26 -2.47
C ARG A 295 17.22 -14.63 -3.06
N VAL A 296 15.98 -14.86 -3.47
CA VAL A 296 15.57 -16.10 -4.13
C VAL A 296 14.76 -15.77 -5.37
N VAL A 297 14.99 -16.50 -6.44
CA VAL A 297 14.32 -16.33 -7.74
C VAL A 297 13.57 -17.59 -8.14
N TYR A 298 12.31 -17.40 -8.50
CA TYR A 298 11.39 -18.47 -8.83
C TYR A 298 10.79 -18.29 -10.21
N GLU A 299 10.37 -19.42 -10.79
CA GLU A 299 9.50 -19.46 -11.97
C GLU A 299 8.25 -20.29 -11.70
N ALA A 300 7.15 -19.93 -12.36
CA ALA A 300 5.92 -20.72 -12.35
C ALA A 300 6.16 -22.05 -13.08
N LYS A 301 5.66 -23.13 -12.53
CA LYS A 301 5.79 -24.50 -13.06
C LYS A 301 4.52 -24.93 -13.79
#